data_8351350bbae0bcb3b8ff46910b809536
#
_entry.id   8351350bbae0bcb3b8ff46910b809536
#
_cell.length_a   1.000
_cell.length_b   1.000
_cell.length_c   1.000
_cell.angle_alpha   90.00
_cell.angle_beta   90.00
_cell.angle_gamma   90.00
#
_symmetry.space_group_name_H-M   'P 1'
#
loop_
_entity.id
_entity.type
_entity.pdbx_description
1 polymer ?
#
loop_
_entity_poly.entity_id
_entity_poly.type
_entity_poly.pdbx_seq_one_letter_code
_entity_poly.pdbx_strand_id
1 'polypeptide(L)'
;MIMEKGRFKNIIFDIDGTLIDSERTGVESLMVTAKEILNLEMTYADAYRSFGIPSEKVGPMLGAEDPEHFGTVWEQHFIELSHYIMAFPGVEQMIQTLHRESFRMGCVTSRNRFEFDHDIHLKPLLKYFEVEICAEDTLKHKPNPEPAQEFLRRLDATAEDTIFIGDTMHDWQCASGAGLKFLLADWRNRGFQGIPADFRACDASQMLGILLGS
;
A
#
# COMPACT_ATOMS: atom_id res chain seq x y z
N MET A 1 -5.99 -13.12 -19.79
CA MET A 1 -4.73 -13.35 -20.51
C MET A 1 -3.85 -14.12 -19.54
N ILE A 2 -3.51 -15.37 -19.86
CA ILE A 2 -2.63 -16.20 -19.01
C ILE A 2 -1.22 -15.65 -19.17
N MET A 3 -0.54 -15.35 -18.05
CA MET A 3 0.86 -14.90 -18.09
C MET A 3 1.78 -16.04 -18.49
N GLU A 4 2.84 -15.73 -19.21
CA GLU A 4 3.95 -16.67 -19.40
C GLU A 4 4.62 -16.91 -18.04
N LYS A 5 4.74 -18.20 -17.65
CA LYS A 5 5.40 -18.60 -16.41
C LYS A 5 6.83 -18.06 -16.39
N GLY A 6 7.21 -17.37 -15.30
CA GLY A 6 8.55 -16.82 -15.12
C GLY A 6 8.78 -15.42 -15.71
N ARG A 7 7.73 -14.71 -16.09
CA ARG A 7 7.84 -13.34 -16.61
C ARG A 7 8.38 -12.35 -15.57
N PHE A 8 7.87 -12.42 -14.34
CA PHE A 8 8.33 -11.58 -13.25
C PHE A 8 9.23 -12.36 -12.30
N LYS A 9 10.22 -11.68 -11.76
CA LYS A 9 11.16 -12.20 -10.73
C LYS A 9 11.06 -11.38 -9.45
N ASN A 10 10.61 -10.13 -9.58
CA ASN A 10 10.58 -9.19 -8.49
C ASN A 10 9.16 -8.66 -8.30
N ILE A 11 8.79 -8.44 -7.04
CA ILE A 11 7.46 -7.95 -6.66
C ILE A 11 7.61 -6.77 -5.71
N ILE A 12 6.96 -5.67 -6.05
CA ILE A 12 6.73 -4.54 -5.16
C ILE A 12 5.32 -4.67 -4.60
N PHE A 13 5.17 -4.66 -3.30
CA PHE A 13 3.88 -4.56 -2.65
C PHE A 13 3.67 -3.16 -2.07
N ASP A 14 2.49 -2.60 -2.26
CA ASP A 14 1.97 -1.65 -1.31
C ASP A 14 1.52 -2.37 -0.03
N ILE A 15 1.28 -1.63 1.06
CA ILE A 15 0.94 -2.20 2.36
C ILE A 15 -0.54 -2.03 2.67
N ASP A 16 -1.01 -0.78 2.78
CA ASP A 16 -2.34 -0.44 3.28
C ASP A 16 -3.41 -0.67 2.21
N GLY A 17 -4.34 -1.58 2.45
CA GLY A 17 -5.31 -2.01 1.43
C GLY A 17 -4.80 -3.10 0.51
N THR A 18 -3.51 -3.46 0.59
CA THR A 18 -2.85 -4.47 -0.24
C THR A 18 -2.43 -5.69 0.56
N LEU A 19 -1.55 -5.56 1.54
CA LEU A 19 -1.13 -6.63 2.45
C LEU A 19 -1.92 -6.61 3.75
N ILE A 20 -2.21 -5.42 4.24
CA ILE A 20 -2.84 -5.14 5.53
C ILE A 20 -4.18 -4.44 5.31
N ASP A 21 -5.25 -4.97 5.91
CA ASP A 21 -6.56 -4.32 5.95
C ASP A 21 -6.57 -3.27 7.08
N SER A 22 -6.09 -2.09 6.77
CA SER A 22 -6.04 -0.92 7.65
C SER A 22 -7.08 0.15 7.29
N GLU A 23 -7.88 -0.08 6.24
CA GLU A 23 -8.82 0.92 5.72
C GLU A 23 -9.75 1.46 6.79
N ARG A 24 -10.40 0.55 7.54
CA ARG A 24 -11.34 0.96 8.58
C ARG A 24 -10.65 1.81 9.64
N THR A 25 -9.51 1.38 10.12
CA THR A 25 -8.73 2.11 11.13
C THR A 25 -8.32 3.49 10.61
N GLY A 26 -7.75 3.57 9.40
CA GLY A 26 -7.31 4.83 8.81
C GLY A 26 -8.47 5.81 8.59
N VAL A 27 -9.60 5.32 8.07
CA VAL A 27 -10.76 6.17 7.77
C VAL A 27 -11.47 6.62 9.06
N GLU A 28 -11.77 5.71 9.99
CA GLU A 28 -12.47 6.06 11.23
C GLU A 28 -11.61 6.96 12.14
N SER A 29 -10.30 6.72 12.24
CA SER A 29 -9.39 7.59 13.01
C SER A 29 -9.32 9.01 12.42
N LEU A 30 -9.27 9.14 11.09
CA LEU A 30 -9.31 10.44 10.43
C LEU A 30 -10.61 11.19 10.72
N MET A 31 -11.77 10.49 10.65
CA MET A 31 -13.07 11.11 10.95
C MET A 31 -13.13 11.64 12.38
N VAL A 32 -12.63 10.88 13.36
CA VAL A 32 -12.57 11.31 14.77
C VAL A 32 -11.66 12.52 14.92
N THR A 33 -10.44 12.47 14.35
CA THR A 33 -9.48 13.57 14.40
C THR A 33 -10.01 14.84 13.75
N ALA A 34 -10.60 14.76 12.56
CA ALA A 34 -11.17 15.90 11.86
C ALA A 34 -12.30 16.54 12.67
N LYS A 35 -13.12 15.72 13.34
CA LYS A 35 -14.17 16.25 14.22
C LYS A 35 -13.58 16.94 15.45
N GLU A 36 -12.58 16.35 16.09
CA GLU A 36 -11.96 16.88 17.31
C GLU A 36 -11.20 18.18 17.04
N ILE A 37 -10.30 18.18 16.06
CA ILE A 37 -9.37 19.29 15.83
C ILE A 37 -9.98 20.40 14.96
N LEU A 38 -10.76 20.03 13.94
CA LEU A 38 -11.29 20.98 12.95
C LEU A 38 -12.79 21.26 13.11
N ASN A 39 -13.47 20.56 14.04
CA ASN A 39 -14.93 20.51 14.12
C ASN A 39 -15.60 20.16 12.78
N LEU A 40 -14.90 19.36 11.95
CA LEU A 40 -15.34 18.93 10.62
C LEU A 40 -15.98 17.54 10.71
N GLU A 41 -17.26 17.46 10.34
CA GLU A 41 -17.95 16.18 10.18
C GLU A 41 -17.71 15.66 8.76
N MET A 42 -17.17 14.46 8.65
CA MET A 42 -16.90 13.79 7.40
C MET A 42 -17.73 12.51 7.28
N THR A 43 -18.19 12.21 6.08
CA THR A 43 -18.69 10.85 5.79
C THR A 43 -17.51 9.89 5.63
N TYR A 44 -17.77 8.57 5.79
CA TYR A 44 -16.76 7.54 5.52
C TYR A 44 -16.19 7.68 4.10
N ALA A 45 -17.04 7.96 3.10
CA ALA A 45 -16.61 8.14 1.72
C ALA A 45 -15.71 9.37 1.51
N ASP A 46 -15.94 10.46 2.26
CA ASP A 46 -15.07 11.64 2.18
C ASP A 46 -13.71 11.38 2.81
N ALA A 47 -13.68 10.78 4.01
CA ALA A 47 -12.44 10.41 4.69
C ALA A 47 -11.64 9.37 3.90
N TYR A 48 -12.31 8.41 3.26
CA TYR A 48 -11.68 7.40 2.41
C TYR A 48 -10.88 7.99 1.23
N ARG A 49 -11.23 9.18 0.74
CA ARG A 49 -10.47 9.86 -0.32
C ARG A 49 -9.04 10.22 0.09
N SER A 50 -8.78 10.27 1.38
CA SER A 50 -7.45 10.52 1.94
C SER A 50 -6.65 9.22 2.16
N PHE A 51 -7.28 8.05 1.97
CA PHE A 51 -6.61 6.76 2.13
C PHE A 51 -5.51 6.58 1.07
N GLY A 52 -4.31 6.18 1.51
CA GLY A 52 -3.14 6.06 0.64
C GLY A 52 -2.36 7.37 0.41
N ILE A 53 -2.83 8.50 0.98
CA ILE A 53 -2.08 9.77 1.00
C ILE A 53 -1.19 9.78 2.25
N PRO A 54 0.08 10.22 2.16
CA PRO A 54 0.95 10.40 3.32
C PRO A 54 0.30 11.25 4.41
N SER A 55 0.36 10.80 5.67
CA SER A 55 -0.37 11.39 6.80
C SER A 55 -0.09 12.87 6.99
N GLU A 56 1.17 13.30 6.81
CA GLU A 56 1.59 14.70 6.92
C GLU A 56 0.93 15.66 5.90
N LYS A 57 0.36 15.11 4.82
CA LYS A 57 -0.33 15.89 3.79
C LYS A 57 -1.83 16.05 4.05
N VAL A 58 -2.42 15.14 4.81
CA VAL A 58 -3.88 15.10 5.00
C VAL A 58 -4.37 16.26 5.85
N GLY A 59 -3.69 16.57 6.97
CA GLY A 59 -4.04 17.72 7.81
C GLY A 59 -4.11 19.04 7.03
N PRO A 60 -3.06 19.43 6.28
CA PRO A 60 -3.09 20.63 5.42
C PRO A 60 -4.19 20.58 4.36
N MET A 61 -4.48 19.44 3.75
CA MET A 61 -5.57 19.28 2.77
C MET A 61 -6.94 19.54 3.38
N LEU A 62 -7.12 19.23 4.67
CA LEU A 62 -8.36 19.46 5.41
C LEU A 62 -8.43 20.85 6.06
N GLY A 63 -7.36 21.66 5.95
CA GLY A 63 -7.31 23.01 6.48
C GLY A 63 -6.82 23.09 7.93
N ALA A 64 -6.06 22.11 8.41
CA ALA A 64 -5.44 22.17 9.73
C ALA A 64 -4.44 23.33 9.80
N GLU A 65 -4.62 24.25 10.78
CA GLU A 65 -3.70 25.38 11.03
C GLU A 65 -2.38 24.90 11.63
N ASP A 66 -2.42 23.81 12.41
CA ASP A 66 -1.26 23.11 12.97
C ASP A 66 -1.24 21.68 12.46
N PRO A 67 -0.56 21.40 11.33
CA PRO A 67 -0.49 20.07 10.75
C PRO A 67 0.23 19.04 11.62
N GLU A 68 1.20 19.46 12.42
CA GLU A 68 1.95 18.58 13.31
C GLU A 68 1.08 18.08 14.46
N HIS A 69 0.35 19.00 15.09
CA HIS A 69 -0.62 18.64 16.13
C HIS A 69 -1.73 17.74 15.57
N PHE A 70 -2.27 18.07 14.38
CA PHE A 70 -3.27 17.22 13.71
C PHE A 70 -2.75 15.80 13.49
N GLY A 71 -1.52 15.66 12.97
CA GLY A 71 -0.88 14.37 12.73
C GLY A 71 -0.71 13.56 14.02
N THR A 72 -0.26 14.21 15.10
CA THR A 72 -0.08 13.58 16.42
C THR A 72 -1.41 13.04 16.98
N VAL A 73 -2.49 13.81 16.90
CA VAL A 73 -3.82 13.38 17.37
C VAL A 73 -4.37 12.28 16.48
N TRP A 74 -4.16 12.36 15.17
CA TRP A 74 -4.58 11.29 14.25
C TRP A 74 -3.86 9.98 14.54
N GLU A 75 -2.57 10.01 14.78
CA GLU A 75 -1.79 8.83 15.16
C GLU A 75 -2.31 8.19 16.46
N GLN A 76 -2.68 9.00 17.46
CA GLN A 76 -3.28 8.50 18.70
C GLN A 76 -4.59 7.75 18.43
N HIS A 77 -5.52 8.36 17.66
CA HIS A 77 -6.77 7.70 17.29
C HIS A 77 -6.54 6.44 16.41
N PHE A 78 -5.54 6.48 15.53
CA PHE A 78 -5.17 5.31 14.73
C PHE A 78 -4.71 4.15 15.63
N ILE A 79 -3.89 4.43 16.64
CA ILE A 79 -3.43 3.42 17.61
C ILE A 79 -4.61 2.86 18.40
N GLU A 80 -5.52 3.70 18.90
CA GLU A 80 -6.71 3.28 19.63
C GLU A 80 -7.60 2.33 18.82
N LEU A 81 -7.71 2.55 17.51
CA LEU A 81 -8.51 1.75 16.59
C LEU A 81 -7.73 0.61 15.93
N SER A 82 -6.44 0.45 16.25
CA SER A 82 -5.56 -0.55 15.62
C SER A 82 -5.99 -2.00 15.78
N HIS A 83 -6.88 -2.29 16.75
CA HIS A 83 -7.46 -3.62 16.94
C HIS A 83 -8.31 -4.12 15.74
N TYR A 84 -8.67 -3.25 14.80
CA TYR A 84 -9.31 -3.64 13.54
C TYR A 84 -8.31 -4.01 12.45
N ILE A 85 -7.03 -3.70 12.61
CA ILE A 85 -5.99 -3.99 11.62
C ILE A 85 -5.71 -5.49 11.59
N MET A 86 -5.60 -6.05 10.38
CA MET A 86 -5.18 -7.44 10.17
C MET A 86 -4.60 -7.61 8.77
N ALA A 87 -3.77 -8.63 8.58
CA ALA A 87 -3.40 -9.02 7.22
C ALA A 87 -4.63 -9.58 6.48
N PHE A 88 -4.73 -9.28 5.18
CA PHE A 88 -5.79 -9.89 4.37
C PHE A 88 -5.69 -11.42 4.38
N PRO A 89 -6.83 -12.13 4.32
CA PRO A 89 -6.84 -13.60 4.34
C PRO A 89 -5.95 -14.20 3.26
N GLY A 90 -5.06 -15.11 3.64
CA GLY A 90 -4.17 -15.82 2.73
C GLY A 90 -2.89 -15.07 2.31
N VAL A 91 -2.71 -13.79 2.68
CA VAL A 91 -1.53 -12.99 2.31
C VAL A 91 -0.25 -13.61 2.87
N GLU A 92 -0.22 -14.03 4.13
CA GLU A 92 0.99 -14.63 4.70
C GLU A 92 1.41 -15.89 3.94
N GLN A 93 0.45 -16.79 3.64
CA GLN A 93 0.70 -18.01 2.88
C GLN A 93 1.15 -17.72 1.44
N MET A 94 0.58 -16.68 0.83
CA MET A 94 0.97 -16.22 -0.51
C MET A 94 2.42 -15.73 -0.52
N ILE A 95 2.82 -14.85 0.40
CA ILE A 95 4.18 -14.34 0.54
C ILE A 95 5.18 -15.49 0.76
N GLN A 96 4.86 -16.43 1.66
CA GLN A 96 5.69 -17.62 1.90
C GLN A 96 5.86 -18.48 0.64
N THR A 97 4.79 -18.62 -0.16
CA THR A 97 4.85 -19.40 -1.40
C THR A 97 5.69 -18.69 -2.45
N LEU A 98 5.51 -17.38 -2.65
CA LEU A 98 6.30 -16.58 -3.56
C LEU A 98 7.80 -16.61 -3.19
N HIS A 99 8.12 -16.56 -1.90
CA HIS A 99 9.50 -16.69 -1.44
C HIS A 99 10.10 -18.09 -1.80
N ARG A 100 9.34 -19.17 -1.60
CA ARG A 100 9.76 -20.53 -2.01
C ARG A 100 9.97 -20.68 -3.51
N GLU A 101 9.17 -19.94 -4.30
CA GLU A 101 9.31 -19.87 -5.77
C GLU A 101 10.42 -18.90 -6.22
N SER A 102 11.22 -18.40 -5.27
CA SER A 102 12.40 -17.54 -5.52
C SER A 102 12.07 -16.15 -6.07
N PHE A 103 10.86 -15.61 -5.80
CA PHE A 103 10.58 -14.21 -6.05
C PHE A 103 11.35 -13.34 -5.04
N ARG A 104 11.98 -12.28 -5.55
CA ARG A 104 12.54 -11.20 -4.74
C ARG A 104 11.44 -10.18 -4.45
N MET A 105 11.22 -9.87 -3.20
CA MET A 105 10.06 -9.09 -2.77
C MET A 105 10.46 -7.92 -1.89
N GLY A 106 9.63 -6.90 -1.88
CA GLY A 106 9.69 -5.81 -0.91
C GLY A 106 8.49 -4.90 -1.05
N CYS A 107 8.54 -3.75 -0.43
CA CYS A 107 7.40 -2.85 -0.40
C CYS A 107 7.75 -1.40 -0.73
N VAL A 108 6.72 -0.68 -1.21
CA VAL A 108 6.70 0.77 -1.41
C VAL A 108 5.43 1.30 -0.74
N THR A 109 5.57 1.99 0.37
CA THR A 109 4.46 2.47 1.19
C THR A 109 4.46 4.00 1.34
N SER A 110 3.29 4.57 1.61
CA SER A 110 3.14 5.97 2.00
C SER A 110 3.36 6.19 3.50
N ARG A 111 3.53 5.12 4.28
CA ARG A 111 3.86 5.20 5.71
C ARG A 111 5.24 5.80 5.91
N ASN A 112 5.41 6.55 6.99
CA ASN A 112 6.73 6.92 7.47
C ASN A 112 7.43 5.71 8.13
N ARG A 113 8.74 5.84 8.39
CA ARG A 113 9.54 4.75 8.96
C ARG A 113 9.05 4.33 10.34
N PHE A 114 8.59 5.29 11.14
CA PHE A 114 8.06 5.00 12.48
C PHE A 114 6.78 4.15 12.40
N GLU A 115 5.80 4.55 11.57
CA GLU A 115 4.55 3.80 11.34
C GLU A 115 4.83 2.38 10.84
N PHE A 116 5.81 2.25 9.93
CA PHE A 116 6.22 0.97 9.35
C PHE A 116 6.84 0.03 10.40
N ASP A 117 7.81 0.51 11.18
CA ASP A 117 8.58 -0.30 12.12
C ASP A 117 7.74 -0.76 13.33
N HIS A 118 6.68 -0.02 13.66
CA HIS A 118 5.82 -0.30 14.82
C HIS A 118 4.59 -1.14 14.50
N ASP A 119 4.31 -1.43 13.21
CA ASP A 119 3.18 -2.27 12.83
C ASP A 119 3.44 -3.75 13.15
N ILE A 120 2.74 -4.25 14.18
CA ILE A 120 2.86 -5.65 14.62
C ILE A 120 2.28 -6.65 13.61
N HIS A 121 1.34 -6.23 12.76
CA HIS A 121 0.70 -7.08 11.75
C HIS A 121 1.59 -7.26 10.51
N LEU A 122 2.46 -6.29 10.24
CA LEU A 122 3.41 -6.34 9.13
C LEU A 122 4.65 -7.18 9.48
N LYS A 123 5.09 -7.18 10.74
CA LYS A 123 6.31 -7.87 11.20
C LYS A 123 6.49 -9.31 10.69
N PRO A 124 5.45 -10.18 10.65
CA PRO A 124 5.61 -11.54 10.14
C PRO A 124 6.02 -11.62 8.67
N LEU A 125 5.75 -10.57 7.88
CA LEU A 125 6.01 -10.50 6.45
C LEU A 125 7.40 -9.93 6.14
N LEU A 126 7.95 -9.03 6.98
CA LEU A 126 9.19 -8.29 6.73
C LEU A 126 10.40 -9.20 6.46
N LYS A 127 10.47 -10.36 7.09
CA LYS A 127 11.58 -11.33 6.87
C LYS A 127 11.68 -11.86 5.43
N TYR A 128 10.66 -11.62 4.61
CA TYR A 128 10.63 -12.02 3.20
C TYR A 128 10.94 -10.86 2.25
N PHE A 129 11.12 -9.64 2.77
CA PHE A 129 11.36 -8.45 1.98
C PHE A 129 12.85 -8.11 1.96
N GLU A 130 13.39 -7.86 0.76
CA GLU A 130 14.78 -7.44 0.56
C GLU A 130 14.92 -5.92 0.54
N VAL A 131 13.86 -5.21 0.15
CA VAL A 131 13.83 -3.74 0.04
C VAL A 131 12.52 -3.19 0.60
N GLU A 132 12.65 -2.14 1.39
CA GLU A 132 11.53 -1.40 1.97
C GLU A 132 11.72 0.09 1.65
N ILE A 133 10.73 0.71 1.01
CA ILE A 133 10.69 2.13 0.68
C ILE A 133 9.55 2.77 1.46
N CYS A 134 9.88 3.59 2.43
CA CYS A 134 8.96 4.41 3.21
C CYS A 134 8.92 5.86 2.68
N ALA A 135 8.07 6.69 3.25
CA ALA A 135 7.89 8.07 2.82
C ALA A 135 9.20 8.86 2.82
N GLU A 136 10.06 8.70 3.82
CA GLU A 136 11.32 9.44 3.96
C GLU A 136 12.43 8.97 3.01
N ASP A 137 12.27 7.81 2.37
CA ASP A 137 13.30 7.26 1.46
C ASP A 137 13.37 8.00 0.12
N THR A 138 12.35 8.82 -0.22
CA THR A 138 12.28 9.57 -1.48
C THR A 138 11.77 10.99 -1.29
N LEU A 139 12.16 11.91 -2.18
CA LEU A 139 11.68 13.29 -2.13
C LEU A 139 10.24 13.45 -2.61
N LYS A 140 9.83 12.60 -3.53
CA LYS A 140 8.47 12.58 -4.07
C LYS A 140 7.83 11.23 -3.74
N HIS A 141 6.56 11.30 -3.33
CA HIS A 141 5.78 10.12 -2.92
C HIS A 141 4.80 9.69 -3.99
N LYS A 142 4.19 8.51 -3.85
CA LYS A 142 3.07 8.10 -4.71
C LYS A 142 2.05 9.25 -4.84
N PRO A 143 1.58 9.59 -6.02
CA PRO A 143 1.61 8.88 -7.30
C PRO A 143 2.87 9.09 -8.16
N ASN A 144 3.90 9.80 -7.68
CA ASN A 144 5.15 9.97 -8.42
C ASN A 144 5.87 8.61 -8.56
N PRO A 145 6.58 8.33 -9.68
CA PRO A 145 7.29 7.07 -9.88
C PRO A 145 8.56 6.91 -9.03
N GLU A 146 9.06 7.96 -8.39
CA GLU A 146 10.32 7.96 -7.67
C GLU A 146 10.44 6.83 -6.63
N PRO A 147 9.43 6.50 -5.79
CA PRO A 147 9.52 5.40 -4.85
C PRO A 147 9.71 4.02 -5.53
N ALA A 148 9.00 3.77 -6.63
CA ALA A 148 9.16 2.54 -7.39
C ALA A 148 10.53 2.47 -8.09
N GLN A 149 11.03 3.59 -8.62
CA GLN A 149 12.37 3.67 -9.22
C GLN A 149 13.47 3.46 -8.17
N GLU A 150 13.31 4.00 -6.96
CA GLU A 150 14.24 3.78 -5.86
C GLU A 150 14.25 2.31 -5.42
N PHE A 151 13.07 1.66 -5.37
CA PHE A 151 12.98 0.22 -5.14
C PHE A 151 13.78 -0.58 -6.17
N LEU A 152 13.56 -0.31 -7.47
CA LEU A 152 14.30 -0.98 -8.55
C LEU A 152 15.82 -0.78 -8.41
N ARG A 153 16.24 0.44 -8.09
CA ARG A 153 17.65 0.77 -7.87
C ARG A 153 18.25 -0.01 -6.70
N ARG A 154 17.55 -0.07 -5.55
CA ARG A 154 18.05 -0.79 -4.34
C ARG A 154 18.09 -2.29 -4.56
N LEU A 155 17.10 -2.83 -5.29
CA LEU A 155 17.03 -4.26 -5.57
C LEU A 155 17.95 -4.68 -6.74
N ASP A 156 18.55 -3.75 -7.48
CA ASP A 156 19.25 -4.01 -8.75
C ASP A 156 18.36 -4.80 -9.72
N ALA A 157 17.13 -4.30 -9.92
CA ALA A 157 16.09 -4.93 -10.73
C ALA A 157 15.65 -4.03 -11.89
N THR A 158 15.01 -4.63 -12.90
CA THR A 158 14.48 -3.91 -14.06
C THR A 158 12.95 -3.82 -14.02
N ALA A 159 12.38 -2.86 -14.74
CA ALA A 159 10.93 -2.72 -14.82
C ALA A 159 10.27 -3.90 -15.56
N GLU A 160 10.97 -4.51 -16.50
CA GLU A 160 10.46 -5.60 -17.33
C GLU A 160 10.21 -6.88 -16.55
N ASP A 161 11.02 -7.16 -15.53
CA ASP A 161 10.92 -8.36 -14.70
C ASP A 161 10.35 -8.09 -13.29
N THR A 162 9.78 -6.89 -13.09
CA THR A 162 9.16 -6.46 -11.83
C THR A 162 7.68 -6.13 -12.03
N ILE A 163 6.86 -6.51 -11.06
CA ILE A 163 5.44 -6.15 -10.99
C ILE A 163 5.15 -5.38 -9.70
N PHE A 164 4.31 -4.35 -9.79
CA PHE A 164 3.80 -3.61 -8.64
C PHE A 164 2.39 -4.09 -8.30
N ILE A 165 2.13 -4.38 -7.04
CA ILE A 165 0.84 -4.82 -6.49
C ILE A 165 0.36 -3.76 -5.51
N GLY A 166 -0.82 -3.19 -5.77
CA GLY A 166 -1.41 -2.14 -4.95
C GLY A 166 -2.93 -2.10 -5.14
N ASP A 167 -3.62 -1.28 -4.35
CA ASP A 167 -5.10 -1.18 -4.38
C ASP A 167 -5.61 0.19 -4.81
N THR A 168 -4.72 1.20 -4.95
CA THR A 168 -5.11 2.59 -5.24
C THR A 168 -4.69 3.07 -6.63
N MET A 169 -5.34 4.17 -7.07
CA MET A 169 -4.93 4.92 -8.26
C MET A 169 -3.49 5.47 -8.10
N HIS A 170 -3.08 5.85 -6.88
CA HIS A 170 -1.74 6.36 -6.62
C HIS A 170 -0.66 5.30 -6.86
N ASP A 171 -0.94 4.03 -6.50
CA ASP A 171 -0.06 2.89 -6.77
C ASP A 171 0.08 2.64 -8.26
N TRP A 172 -1.05 2.62 -8.97
CA TRP A 172 -1.04 2.45 -10.42
C TRP A 172 -0.24 3.56 -11.12
N GLN A 173 -0.45 4.84 -10.73
CA GLN A 173 0.28 5.97 -11.32
C GLN A 173 1.77 5.88 -11.05
N CYS A 174 2.15 5.50 -9.82
CA CYS A 174 3.54 5.28 -9.43
C CYS A 174 4.18 4.15 -10.26
N ALA A 175 3.51 3.01 -10.35
CA ALA A 175 3.95 1.86 -11.14
C ALA A 175 4.07 2.18 -12.63
N SER A 176 3.03 2.76 -13.22
CA SER A 176 2.98 3.14 -14.63
C SER A 176 4.06 4.16 -14.99
N GLY A 177 4.27 5.16 -14.14
CA GLY A 177 5.32 6.17 -14.32
C GLY A 177 6.73 5.59 -14.24
N ALA A 178 6.92 4.48 -13.52
CA ALA A 178 8.18 3.72 -13.46
C ALA A 178 8.30 2.64 -14.57
N GLY A 179 7.30 2.50 -15.44
CA GLY A 179 7.29 1.51 -16.52
C GLY A 179 6.95 0.08 -16.05
N LEU A 180 6.41 -0.08 -14.86
CA LEU A 180 6.06 -1.36 -14.27
C LEU A 180 4.68 -1.85 -14.74
N LYS A 181 4.51 -3.16 -14.77
CA LYS A 181 3.18 -3.77 -14.80
C LYS A 181 2.52 -3.64 -13.44
N PHE A 182 1.20 -3.51 -13.43
CA PHE A 182 0.42 -3.30 -12.23
C PHE A 182 -0.65 -4.39 -12.05
N LEU A 183 -0.68 -4.99 -10.85
CA LEU A 183 -1.73 -5.90 -10.41
C LEU A 183 -2.56 -5.20 -9.33
N LEU A 184 -3.84 -5.02 -9.61
CA LEU A 184 -4.79 -4.44 -8.67
C LEU A 184 -5.22 -5.48 -7.63
N ALA A 185 -4.97 -5.20 -6.37
CA ALA A 185 -5.48 -5.93 -5.21
C ALA A 185 -6.90 -5.44 -4.87
N ASP A 186 -7.92 -6.06 -5.46
CA ASP A 186 -9.33 -5.69 -5.26
C ASP A 186 -10.04 -6.65 -4.29
N TRP A 187 -9.52 -6.75 -3.06
CA TRP A 187 -9.99 -7.67 -2.02
C TRP A 187 -11.50 -7.62 -1.77
N ARG A 188 -12.12 -6.47 -1.98
CA ARG A 188 -13.54 -6.26 -1.71
C ARG A 188 -14.40 -6.35 -2.96
N ASN A 189 -13.80 -6.73 -4.10
CA ASN A 189 -14.46 -6.84 -5.40
C ASN A 189 -15.30 -5.60 -5.73
N ARG A 190 -14.78 -4.42 -5.41
CA ARG A 190 -15.46 -3.13 -5.62
C ARG A 190 -15.55 -2.75 -7.09
N GLY A 191 -14.87 -3.51 -7.96
CA GLY A 191 -14.85 -3.23 -9.38
C GLY A 191 -14.27 -1.86 -9.67
N PHE A 192 -13.10 -1.55 -9.15
CA PHE A 192 -12.45 -0.23 -9.31
C PHE A 192 -12.38 0.17 -10.78
N GLN A 193 -13.54 0.62 -11.29
CA GLN A 193 -13.67 1.18 -12.63
C GLN A 193 -12.86 2.46 -12.65
N GLY A 194 -11.83 2.49 -13.48
CA GLY A 194 -10.97 3.66 -13.64
C GLY A 194 -9.50 3.43 -13.32
N ILE A 195 -9.11 2.34 -12.63
CA ILE A 195 -7.70 1.96 -12.50
C ILE A 195 -7.34 1.04 -13.67
N PRO A 196 -6.49 1.48 -14.61
CA PRO A 196 -6.16 0.70 -15.81
C PRO A 196 -5.08 -0.35 -15.49
N ALA A 197 -5.40 -1.28 -14.59
CA ALA A 197 -4.50 -2.33 -14.18
C ALA A 197 -4.27 -3.36 -15.30
N ASP A 198 -3.05 -3.90 -15.40
CA ASP A 198 -2.74 -5.01 -16.31
C ASP A 198 -3.38 -6.32 -15.83
N PHE A 199 -3.48 -6.50 -14.51
CA PHE A 199 -4.06 -7.67 -13.85
C PHE A 199 -4.92 -7.22 -12.67
N ARG A 200 -5.84 -8.10 -12.23
CA ARG A 200 -6.69 -7.88 -11.06
C ARG A 200 -6.88 -9.19 -10.32
N ALA A 201 -6.81 -9.13 -8.99
CA ALA A 201 -7.11 -10.25 -8.11
C ALA A 201 -8.02 -9.81 -6.97
N CYS A 202 -9.00 -10.64 -6.62
CA CYS A 202 -9.93 -10.39 -5.52
C CYS A 202 -9.61 -11.20 -4.25
N ASP A 203 -8.61 -12.07 -4.33
CA ASP A 203 -8.09 -12.85 -3.21
C ASP A 203 -6.63 -13.28 -3.44
N ALA A 204 -5.97 -13.74 -2.37
CA ALA A 204 -4.57 -14.14 -2.42
C ALA A 204 -4.31 -15.35 -3.35
N SER A 205 -5.28 -16.24 -3.53
CA SER A 205 -5.15 -17.40 -4.42
C SER A 205 -5.14 -16.97 -5.88
N GLN A 206 -6.04 -16.06 -6.28
CA GLN A 206 -6.06 -15.49 -7.63
C GLN A 206 -4.76 -14.71 -7.91
N MET A 207 -4.30 -13.92 -6.92
CA MET A 207 -3.04 -13.18 -7.04
C MET A 207 -1.88 -14.13 -7.27
N LEU A 208 -1.78 -15.19 -6.47
CA LEU A 208 -0.75 -16.21 -6.61
C LEU A 208 -0.84 -16.92 -7.97
N GLY A 209 -2.04 -17.29 -8.43
CA GLY A 209 -2.26 -17.88 -9.74
C GLY A 209 -1.76 -16.99 -10.88
N ILE A 210 -2.04 -15.68 -10.81
CA ILE A 210 -1.54 -14.70 -11.78
C ILE A 210 0.00 -14.66 -11.76
N LEU A 211 0.62 -14.58 -10.59
CA LEU A 211 2.08 -14.44 -10.46
C LEU A 211 2.83 -15.70 -10.90
N LEU A 212 2.27 -16.88 -10.65
CA LEU A 212 2.87 -18.16 -11.05
C LEU A 212 2.53 -18.58 -12.49
N GLY A 213 1.60 -17.90 -13.15
CA GLY A 213 1.14 -18.25 -14.49
C GLY A 213 0.35 -19.56 -14.54
N SER A 214 -0.47 -19.82 -13.53
CA SER A 214 -1.27 -21.04 -13.35
C SER A 214 -2.76 -20.80 -13.51
#